data_8b1ef0bd90d08632a36d95844223d115
#
_entry.id   8b1ef0bd90d08632a36d95844223d115
#
_cell.length_a   1.000
_cell.length_b   1.000
_cell.length_c   1.000
_cell.angle_alpha   90.00
_cell.angle_beta   90.00
_cell.angle_gamma   90.00
#
_symmetry.space_group_name_H-M   'P 1'
#
loop_
_entity.id
_entity.type
_entity.pdbx_description
1 polymer ?
#
loop_
_entity_poly.entity_id
_entity_poly.type
_entity_poly.pdbx_seq_one_letter_code
_entity_poly.pdbx_strand_id
1 'polypeptide(L)'
;MALQNFIAGKWTDSSARETVPVFNPGAGEVIAETPLSTATDVDQAVQAAQQAFVTWSRVPVPKRANVLFQYRQLLEREFEALARLVTRENGKTID
;
A
#
# COMPACT_ATOMS: atom_id res chain seq x y z
N MET A 1 15.76 -3.05 6.67
CA MET A 1 15.43 -2.18 5.52
C MET A 1 14.01 -1.67 5.72
N ALA A 2 13.81 -0.38 5.62
CA ALA A 2 12.48 0.23 5.76
C ALA A 2 11.59 -0.09 4.54
N LEU A 3 10.29 -0.18 4.79
CA LEU A 3 9.29 -0.30 3.73
C LEU A 3 9.28 0.95 2.85
N GLN A 4 8.96 0.77 1.59
CA GLN A 4 8.87 1.86 0.63
C GLN A 4 7.42 2.33 0.47
N ASN A 5 7.25 3.59 0.09
CA ASN A 5 5.98 4.15 -0.38
C ASN A 5 5.75 3.77 -1.85
N PHE A 6 4.48 3.56 -2.23
CA PHE A 6 4.12 3.34 -3.63
C PHE A 6 3.47 4.59 -4.19
N ILE A 7 4.20 5.34 -5.04
CA ILE A 7 3.76 6.64 -5.57
C ILE A 7 3.97 6.67 -7.08
N ALA A 8 2.97 7.11 -7.82
CA ALA A 8 3.02 7.22 -9.28
C ALA A 8 3.45 5.91 -9.98
N GLY A 9 2.96 4.77 -9.48
CA GLY A 9 3.26 3.46 -10.03
C GLY A 9 4.66 2.92 -9.73
N LYS A 10 5.38 3.51 -8.77
CA LYS A 10 6.75 3.13 -8.40
C LYS A 10 6.91 2.99 -6.90
N TRP A 11 7.74 2.04 -6.49
CA TRP A 11 8.25 1.97 -5.13
C TRP A 11 9.30 3.06 -4.92
N THR A 12 9.09 3.88 -3.91
CA THR A 12 9.89 5.08 -3.63
C THR A 12 10.32 5.10 -2.18
N ASP A 13 11.59 5.34 -1.93
CA ASP A 13 12.07 5.52 -0.57
C ASP A 13 11.49 6.79 0.04
N SER A 14 11.13 6.72 1.31
CA SER A 14 10.72 7.90 2.07
C SER A 14 11.92 8.83 2.31
N SER A 15 11.67 10.13 2.40
CA SER A 15 12.63 11.10 2.88
C SER A 15 12.79 11.09 4.41
N ALA A 16 12.06 10.23 5.10
CA ALA A 16 12.12 10.09 6.55
C ALA A 16 13.50 9.64 7.05
N ARG A 17 13.92 10.24 8.15
CA ARG A 17 15.15 9.82 8.86
C ARG A 17 14.86 8.78 9.93
N GLU A 18 13.60 8.65 10.33
CA GLU A 18 13.16 7.78 11.41
C GLU A 18 12.21 6.71 10.89
N THR A 19 12.30 5.54 11.47
CA THR A 19 11.40 4.41 11.22
C THR A 19 10.79 3.95 12.53
N VAL A 20 9.67 3.25 12.45
CA VAL A 20 9.09 2.52 13.56
C VAL A 20 8.95 1.05 13.21
N PRO A 21 9.15 0.15 14.18
CA PRO A 21 9.03 -1.27 13.92
C PRO A 21 7.57 -1.69 13.72
N VAL A 22 7.38 -2.66 12.83
CA VAL A 22 6.13 -3.41 12.69
C VAL A 22 6.31 -4.75 13.40
N PHE A 23 5.45 -5.03 14.36
CA PHE A 23 5.53 -6.25 15.16
C PHE A 23 4.53 -7.31 14.68
N ASN A 24 4.94 -8.57 14.81
CA ASN A 24 4.01 -9.69 14.84
C ASN A 24 3.45 -9.79 16.27
N PRO A 25 2.16 -9.47 16.50
CA PRO A 25 1.62 -9.49 17.87
C PRO A 25 1.53 -10.89 18.48
N GLY A 26 1.51 -11.94 17.66
CA GLY A 26 1.48 -13.32 18.13
C GLY A 26 2.83 -13.81 18.67
N ALA A 27 3.94 -13.32 18.12
CA ALA A 27 5.30 -13.73 18.49
C ALA A 27 6.11 -12.64 19.19
N GLY A 28 5.67 -11.37 19.11
CA GLY A 28 6.38 -10.23 19.68
C GLY A 28 7.67 -9.86 18.94
N GLU A 29 7.88 -10.40 17.74
CA GLU A 29 9.07 -10.13 16.93
C GLU A 29 8.83 -8.99 15.94
N VAL A 30 9.89 -8.24 15.61
CA VAL A 30 9.87 -7.23 14.56
C VAL A 30 9.93 -7.92 13.20
N ILE A 31 8.95 -7.63 12.35
CA ILE A 31 8.83 -8.22 10.99
C ILE A 31 9.14 -7.25 9.87
N ALA A 32 9.10 -5.97 10.14
CA ALA A 32 9.44 -4.91 9.19
C ALA A 32 9.69 -3.60 9.92
N GLU A 33 10.18 -2.60 9.19
CA GLU A 33 10.28 -1.23 9.66
C GLU A 33 9.51 -0.33 8.69
N THR A 34 8.65 0.53 9.21
CA THR A 34 7.94 1.52 8.40
C THR A 34 8.51 2.91 8.59
N PRO A 35 8.74 3.68 7.51
CA PRO A 35 9.25 5.04 7.64
C PRO A 35 8.17 5.95 8.22
N LEU A 36 8.58 6.88 9.07
CA LEU A 36 7.73 8.01 9.49
C LEU A 36 7.72 9.04 8.36
N SER A 37 6.99 8.75 7.29
CA SER A 37 6.96 9.58 6.09
C SER A 37 6.72 11.06 6.40
N THR A 38 7.45 11.91 5.72
CA THR A 38 7.44 13.35 5.96
C THR A 38 6.30 14.07 5.23
N ALA A 39 6.08 15.34 5.57
CA ALA A 39 5.15 16.20 4.84
C ALA A 39 5.52 16.29 3.34
N THR A 40 6.81 16.24 3.01
CA THR A 40 7.28 16.22 1.62
C THR A 40 6.86 14.96 0.89
N ASP A 41 6.94 13.79 1.54
CA ASP A 41 6.48 12.52 0.97
C ASP A 41 4.97 12.56 0.69
N VAL A 42 4.20 13.10 1.63
CA VAL A 42 2.74 13.26 1.48
C VAL A 42 2.42 14.21 0.33
N ASP A 43 3.11 15.33 0.24
CA ASP A 43 2.91 16.31 -0.84
C ASP A 43 3.21 15.69 -2.21
N GLN A 44 4.30 14.95 -2.35
CA GLN A 44 4.63 14.23 -3.58
C GLN A 44 3.53 13.24 -3.98
N ALA A 45 3.00 12.50 -3.02
CA ALA A 45 1.92 11.55 -3.27
C ALA A 45 0.63 12.25 -3.73
N VAL A 46 0.27 13.36 -3.08
CA VAL A 46 -0.91 14.16 -3.46
C VAL A 46 -0.75 14.78 -4.84
N GLN A 47 0.41 15.33 -5.15
CA GLN A 47 0.68 15.90 -6.49
C GLN A 47 0.60 14.82 -7.57
N ALA A 48 1.15 13.64 -7.35
CA ALA A 48 1.05 12.51 -8.28
C ALA A 48 -0.43 12.11 -8.49
N ALA A 49 -1.22 12.06 -7.44
CA ALA A 49 -2.65 11.77 -7.51
C ALA A 49 -3.42 12.85 -8.29
N GLN A 50 -3.13 14.13 -8.07
CA GLN A 50 -3.74 15.23 -8.82
C GLN A 50 -3.43 15.15 -10.30
N GLN A 51 -2.20 14.88 -10.67
CA GLN A 51 -1.81 14.71 -12.07
C GLN A 51 -2.53 13.53 -12.73
N ALA A 52 -2.61 12.40 -12.04
CA ALA A 52 -3.34 11.23 -12.52
C ALA A 52 -4.84 11.51 -12.66
N PHE A 53 -5.43 12.29 -11.76
CA PHE A 53 -6.85 12.63 -11.78
C PHE A 53 -7.26 13.36 -13.08
N VAL A 54 -6.41 14.20 -13.63
CA VAL A 54 -6.70 14.97 -14.88
C VAL A 54 -7.12 14.05 -16.03
N THR A 55 -6.43 12.93 -16.21
CA THR A 55 -6.74 11.95 -17.26
C THR A 55 -7.73 10.90 -16.80
N TRP A 56 -7.55 10.39 -15.59
CA TRP A 56 -8.40 9.34 -15.03
C TRP A 56 -9.85 9.76 -14.90
N SER A 57 -10.14 10.99 -14.48
CA SER A 57 -11.50 11.51 -14.34
C SER A 57 -12.26 11.57 -15.66
N ARG A 58 -11.54 11.59 -16.78
CA ARG A 58 -12.12 11.62 -18.14
C ARG A 58 -12.28 10.24 -18.77
N VAL A 59 -11.73 9.21 -18.14
CA VAL A 59 -11.91 7.83 -18.62
C VAL A 59 -13.38 7.43 -18.43
N PRO A 60 -14.04 6.88 -19.48
CA PRO A 60 -15.43 6.43 -19.35
C PRO A 60 -15.65 5.46 -18.20
N VAL A 61 -16.79 5.56 -17.53
CA VAL A 61 -17.15 4.75 -16.36
C VAL A 61 -16.96 3.24 -16.60
N PRO A 62 -17.40 2.65 -17.75
CA PRO A 62 -17.18 1.22 -17.99
C PRO A 62 -15.70 0.82 -18.02
N LYS A 63 -14.83 1.65 -18.55
CA LYS A 63 -13.38 1.40 -18.56
C LYS A 63 -12.77 1.50 -17.17
N ARG A 64 -13.21 2.46 -16.37
CA ARG A 64 -12.77 2.58 -14.97
C ARG A 64 -13.25 1.38 -14.15
N ALA A 65 -14.51 0.97 -14.33
CA ALA A 65 -15.05 -0.21 -13.67
C ALA A 65 -14.27 -1.47 -14.02
N ASN A 66 -13.85 -1.63 -15.27
CA ASN A 66 -13.04 -2.77 -15.71
C ASN A 66 -11.69 -2.87 -14.97
N VAL A 67 -11.05 -1.75 -14.69
CA VAL A 67 -9.82 -1.73 -13.87
C VAL A 67 -10.10 -2.26 -12.46
N LEU A 68 -11.22 -1.86 -11.86
CA LEU A 68 -11.62 -2.36 -10.54
C LEU A 68 -11.97 -3.85 -10.54
N PHE A 69 -12.59 -4.37 -11.60
CA PHE A 69 -12.82 -5.81 -11.76
C PHE A 69 -11.50 -6.60 -11.86
N GLN A 70 -10.52 -6.08 -12.59
CA GLN A 70 -9.18 -6.67 -12.67
C GLN A 70 -8.49 -6.65 -11.29
N TYR A 71 -8.63 -5.57 -10.55
CA TYR A 71 -8.11 -5.45 -9.19
C TYR A 71 -8.74 -6.49 -8.26
N ARG A 72 -10.05 -6.68 -8.34
CA ARG A 72 -10.75 -7.73 -7.60
C ARG A 72 -10.18 -9.11 -7.91
N GLN A 73 -9.97 -9.44 -9.18
CA GLN A 73 -9.38 -10.73 -9.58
C GLN A 73 -7.99 -10.94 -8.98
N LEU A 74 -7.17 -9.88 -8.93
CA LEU A 74 -5.86 -9.94 -8.30
C LEU A 74 -5.97 -10.20 -6.80
N LEU A 75 -6.88 -9.54 -6.11
CA LEU A 75 -7.13 -9.78 -4.67
C LEU A 75 -7.58 -11.22 -4.41
N GLU A 76 -8.47 -11.75 -5.24
CA GLU A 76 -8.93 -13.14 -5.13
C GLU A 76 -7.78 -14.13 -5.37
N ARG A 77 -6.94 -13.87 -6.34
CA ARG A 77 -5.75 -14.70 -6.63
C ARG A 77 -4.75 -14.73 -5.47
N GLU A 78 -4.54 -13.59 -4.84
CA GLU A 78 -3.57 -13.43 -3.74
C GLU A 78 -4.25 -13.53 -2.36
N PHE A 79 -5.47 -14.01 -2.29
CA PHE A 79 -6.28 -14.02 -1.07
C PHE A 79 -5.56 -14.64 0.12
N GLU A 80 -4.97 -15.83 -0.07
CA GLU A 80 -4.30 -16.54 1.03
C GLU A 80 -3.06 -15.79 1.51
N ALA A 81 -2.25 -15.25 0.60
CA ALA A 81 -1.06 -14.48 0.94
C ALA A 81 -1.43 -13.21 1.72
N LEU A 82 -2.49 -12.52 1.30
CA LEU A 82 -3.00 -11.33 1.99
C LEU A 82 -3.58 -11.68 3.37
N ALA A 83 -4.33 -12.78 3.49
CA ALA A 83 -4.88 -13.24 4.76
C ALA A 83 -3.74 -13.57 5.76
N ARG A 84 -2.70 -14.25 5.32
CA ARG A 84 -1.51 -14.54 6.15
C ARG A 84 -0.80 -13.27 6.59
N LEU A 85 -0.71 -12.28 5.72
CA LEU A 85 -0.10 -10.99 6.05
C LEU A 85 -0.90 -10.27 7.14
N VAL A 86 -2.23 -10.24 7.04
CA VAL A 86 -3.12 -9.67 8.07
C VAL A 86 -2.93 -10.39 9.40
N THR A 87 -2.87 -11.72 9.41
CA THR A 87 -2.60 -12.50 10.63
C THR A 87 -1.25 -12.14 11.24
N ARG A 88 -0.23 -12.03 10.39
CA ARG A 88 1.13 -11.74 10.83
C ARG A 88 1.29 -10.35 11.44
N GLU A 89 0.58 -9.35 10.90
CA GLU A 89 0.67 -7.96 11.36
C GLU A 89 -0.38 -7.58 12.41
N ASN A 90 -1.51 -8.25 12.43
CA ASN A 90 -2.66 -7.88 13.26
C ASN A 90 -3.06 -8.96 14.27
N GLY A 91 -2.67 -10.20 14.06
CA GLY A 91 -3.01 -11.33 14.91
C GLY A 91 -4.41 -11.90 14.71
N LYS A 92 -5.12 -11.51 13.64
CA LYS A 92 -6.41 -12.12 13.30
C LYS A 92 -6.22 -13.55 12.82
N THR A 93 -7.22 -14.41 13.10
CA THR A 93 -7.25 -15.78 12.58
C THR A 93 -7.56 -15.82 11.09
N ILE A 94 -7.12 -16.90 10.45
CA ILE A 94 -7.46 -17.21 9.05
C ILE A 94 -8.65 -18.17 9.10
N ASP A 95 -9.88 -17.64 9.10
CA ASP A 95 -11.12 -18.41 9.13
C ASP A 95 -11.94 -18.15 7.88
#